data_801231a0ab241eb3e5a1940cf0d00ef8
#
_entry.id   801231a0ab241eb3e5a1940cf0d00ef8
#
_cell.length_a   1.000
_cell.length_b   1.000
_cell.length_c   1.000
_cell.angle_alpha   90.00
_cell.angle_beta   90.00
_cell.angle_gamma   90.00
#
_symmetry.space_group_name_H-M   'P 1'
#
loop_
_entity.id
_entity.type
_entity.pdbx_description
1 polymer ?
#
loop_
_entity_poly.entity_id
_entity_poly.type
_entity_poly.pdbx_seq_one_letter_code
_entity_poly.pdbx_strand_id
1 'polypeptide(L)'
;MPRPVVRALTGVLALTAAAAVLPLTSPLPAAADSIVVGGQPAPVADSPWAVALSSRDRFGGARAGQFCGGVAVAPTKILTVAHCLGEEALGGPVSRVRDLRVIAGRDRLSDTTGQEIPVRGVWVNPAYDPATNAGDLAVLTLSRALPQSSVIPMARAGDAAYRAGTAADVYGWGDTTGSGTYAPVLRSARVQVLPDSECARAYPGGREGTYDASGMLCAGDPAGGRDACQGDSGGPLVARGRLIGLVSWGSGCGRVGSPGVYTRVSAAVQWAEGRI
;
A
#
# COMPACT_ATOMS: atom_id res chain seq x y z
N MET A 1 58.54 33.92 84.75
CA MET A 1 58.04 32.53 84.61
C MET A 1 56.96 32.50 83.55
N PRO A 2 57.24 32.11 82.34
CA PRO A 2 56.15 32.05 81.29
C PRO A 2 55.48 30.68 81.28
N ARG A 3 54.18 30.66 81.13
CA ARG A 3 53.31 29.47 80.99
C ARG A 3 53.30 28.97 79.51
N PRO A 4 53.31 27.68 79.25
CA PRO A 4 53.26 27.13 77.94
C PRO A 4 51.78 27.16 77.41
N VAL A 5 51.63 27.59 76.18
CA VAL A 5 50.38 27.56 75.44
C VAL A 5 50.26 26.23 74.71
N VAL A 6 49.26 25.45 75.06
CA VAL A 6 48.89 24.21 74.34
C VAL A 6 48.05 24.56 73.09
N ARG A 7 48.61 24.26 71.92
CA ARG A 7 47.86 24.34 70.65
C ARG A 7 47.13 23.04 70.41
N ALA A 8 45.80 23.09 70.41
CA ALA A 8 44.95 22.00 69.92
C ALA A 8 44.91 22.01 68.42
N LEU A 9 45.32 20.92 67.73
CA LEU A 9 45.11 20.66 66.34
C LEU A 9 43.73 20.00 66.16
N THR A 10 42.79 20.75 65.58
CA THR A 10 41.56 20.19 65.10
C THR A 10 41.76 19.67 63.68
N GLY A 11 41.75 18.34 63.52
CA GLY A 11 41.77 17.67 62.22
C GLY A 11 40.36 17.71 61.60
N VAL A 12 40.24 18.33 60.45
CA VAL A 12 39.04 18.32 59.65
C VAL A 12 39.09 17.08 58.71
N LEU A 13 38.23 16.09 58.97
CA LEU A 13 38.01 14.96 58.05
C LEU A 13 37.14 15.44 56.89
N ALA A 14 37.73 15.57 55.71
CA ALA A 14 36.98 15.80 54.49
C ALA A 14 36.43 14.47 53.96
N LEU A 15 35.10 14.25 54.09
CA LEU A 15 34.40 13.17 53.37
C LEU A 15 34.21 13.58 51.93
N THR A 16 34.94 12.98 50.99
CA THR A 16 34.69 13.06 49.57
C THR A 16 33.58 12.07 49.19
N ALA A 17 32.36 12.57 48.99
CA ALA A 17 31.29 11.80 48.41
C ALA A 17 31.51 11.67 46.88
N ALA A 18 31.93 10.48 46.42
CA ALA A 18 31.98 10.18 45.00
C ALA A 18 30.53 9.97 44.47
N ALA A 19 29.98 10.96 43.79
CA ALA A 19 28.73 10.82 43.06
C ALA A 19 28.98 9.96 41.81
N ALA A 20 28.50 8.72 41.80
CA ALA A 20 28.45 7.88 40.59
C ALA A 20 27.43 8.43 39.65
N VAL A 21 27.85 9.11 38.60
CA VAL A 21 27.00 9.52 37.47
C VAL A 21 26.74 8.29 36.61
N LEU A 22 25.57 7.65 36.78
CA LEU A 22 25.06 6.64 35.85
C LEU A 22 24.65 7.35 34.55
N PRO A 23 25.15 6.94 33.37
CA PRO A 23 24.67 7.48 32.13
C PRO A 23 23.21 7.02 31.95
N LEU A 24 22.29 7.97 31.97
CA LEU A 24 20.92 7.79 31.49
C LEU A 24 21.00 7.57 29.98
N THR A 25 21.16 6.32 29.54
CA THR A 25 20.92 5.96 28.15
C THR A 25 19.40 6.01 27.93
N SER A 26 18.90 7.17 27.51
CA SER A 26 17.55 7.26 26.93
C SER A 26 17.52 6.30 25.74
N PRO A 27 16.58 5.34 25.67
CA PRO A 27 16.40 4.59 24.45
C PRO A 27 16.09 5.60 23.35
N LEU A 28 16.91 5.63 22.30
CA LEU A 28 16.58 6.35 21.07
C LEU A 28 15.20 5.84 20.64
N PRO A 29 14.23 6.73 20.32
CA PRO A 29 12.99 6.28 19.75
C PRO A 29 13.37 5.47 18.50
N ALA A 30 12.96 4.19 18.46
CA ALA A 30 13.05 3.39 17.25
C ALA A 30 12.32 4.21 16.18
N ALA A 31 13.05 4.66 15.17
CA ALA A 31 12.44 5.28 14.01
C ALA A 31 11.47 4.24 13.46
N ALA A 32 10.18 4.47 13.67
CA ALA A 32 9.15 3.72 12.99
C ALA A 32 9.29 4.09 11.51
N ASP A 33 9.96 3.24 10.73
CA ASP A 33 9.94 3.28 9.28
C ASP A 33 8.48 3.06 8.84
N SER A 34 7.72 4.14 8.81
CA SER A 34 6.34 4.19 8.35
C SER A 34 6.35 4.17 6.83
N ILE A 35 5.89 3.07 6.21
CA ILE A 35 5.97 2.87 4.76
C ILE A 35 4.91 1.87 4.25
N VAL A 36 4.21 2.13 3.19
CA VAL A 36 2.76 2.19 2.97
C VAL A 36 2.28 2.91 4.19
N VAL A 37 1.60 4.01 4.19
CA VAL A 37 1.49 4.80 5.43
C VAL A 37 1.23 3.86 6.60
N GLY A 38 2.19 3.73 7.56
CA GLY A 38 2.12 2.78 8.67
C GLY A 38 2.32 1.28 8.36
N GLY A 39 2.80 0.91 7.15
CA GLY A 39 3.04 -0.49 6.76
C GLY A 39 4.42 -1.03 7.12
N GLN A 40 4.64 -2.33 6.84
CA GLN A 40 5.89 -3.07 7.06
C GLN A 40 6.34 -3.78 5.78
N PRO A 41 7.64 -4.11 5.63
CA PRO A 41 8.08 -4.95 4.53
C PRO A 41 7.28 -6.25 4.46
N ALA A 42 6.85 -6.61 3.25
CA ALA A 42 6.12 -7.84 2.97
C ALA A 42 6.87 -8.61 1.88
N PRO A 43 7.53 -9.75 2.21
CA PRO A 43 8.22 -10.52 1.20
C PRO A 43 7.27 -10.96 0.08
N VAL A 44 7.68 -10.78 -1.18
CA VAL A 44 6.88 -11.22 -2.34
C VAL A 44 6.66 -12.74 -2.35
N ALA A 45 7.52 -13.50 -1.66
CA ALA A 45 7.33 -14.93 -1.47
C ALA A 45 6.04 -15.28 -0.72
N ASP A 46 5.60 -14.41 0.19
CA ASP A 46 4.37 -14.56 0.97
C ASP A 46 3.15 -13.94 0.27
N SER A 47 3.40 -13.10 -0.74
CA SER A 47 2.37 -12.40 -1.52
C SER A 47 2.68 -12.44 -3.04
N PRO A 48 2.91 -13.63 -3.63
CA PRO A 48 3.43 -13.78 -5.00
C PRO A 48 2.44 -13.32 -6.08
N TRP A 49 1.21 -13.06 -5.72
CA TRP A 49 0.15 -12.51 -6.57
C TRP A 49 0.20 -10.97 -6.68
N ALA A 50 0.95 -10.28 -5.80
CA ALA A 50 1.16 -8.85 -5.92
C ALA A 50 2.16 -8.57 -7.03
N VAL A 51 1.77 -7.72 -7.99
CA VAL A 51 2.59 -7.38 -9.15
C VAL A 51 2.63 -5.88 -9.36
N ALA A 52 3.67 -5.39 -10.03
CA ALA A 52 3.79 -3.98 -10.40
C ALA A 52 3.56 -3.80 -11.90
N LEU A 53 2.82 -2.76 -12.28
CA LEU A 53 2.70 -2.29 -13.66
C LEU A 53 3.85 -1.33 -13.95
N SER A 54 4.48 -1.50 -15.11
CA SER A 54 5.71 -0.82 -15.48
C SER A 54 5.72 -0.38 -16.94
N SER A 55 6.23 0.83 -17.17
CA SER A 55 6.68 1.34 -18.45
C SER A 55 7.88 2.26 -18.21
N ARG A 56 9.07 1.85 -18.67
CA ARG A 56 10.27 2.68 -18.52
C ARG A 56 10.27 3.87 -19.47
N ASP A 57 9.64 3.72 -20.63
CA ASP A 57 9.51 4.80 -21.61
C ASP A 57 8.69 5.98 -21.05
N ARG A 58 7.74 5.69 -20.15
CA ARG A 58 6.88 6.71 -19.55
C ARG A 58 7.37 7.23 -18.19
N PHE A 59 7.87 6.32 -17.35
CA PHE A 59 8.17 6.62 -15.94
C PHE A 59 9.66 6.48 -15.59
N GLY A 60 10.52 6.26 -16.61
CA GLY A 60 11.96 6.15 -16.45
C GLY A 60 12.44 4.84 -15.83
N GLY A 61 13.76 4.71 -15.66
CA GLY A 61 14.38 3.48 -15.16
C GLY A 61 14.37 3.33 -13.64
N ALA A 62 14.15 4.41 -12.89
CA ALA A 62 14.01 4.35 -11.45
C ALA A 62 12.84 3.44 -11.09
N ARG A 63 12.99 2.58 -10.09
CA ARG A 63 11.94 1.64 -9.70
C ARG A 63 11.41 0.80 -10.88
N ALA A 64 12.26 0.51 -11.88
CA ALA A 64 11.93 -0.21 -13.12
C ALA A 64 10.73 0.37 -13.89
N GLY A 65 10.45 1.67 -13.77
CA GLY A 65 9.31 2.32 -14.43
C GLY A 65 7.95 1.98 -13.84
N GLN A 66 7.89 1.54 -12.58
CA GLN A 66 6.63 1.22 -11.90
C GLN A 66 5.79 2.49 -11.70
N PHE A 67 4.49 2.38 -12.00
CA PHE A 67 3.53 3.48 -11.86
C PHE A 67 2.24 3.07 -11.13
N CYS A 68 1.85 1.79 -11.21
CA CYS A 68 0.68 1.22 -10.55
C CYS A 68 1.00 -0.20 -10.05
N GLY A 69 0.10 -0.75 -9.24
CA GLY A 69 0.05 -2.13 -8.83
C GLY A 69 -0.92 -2.97 -9.68
N GLY A 70 -0.94 -4.26 -9.40
CA GLY A 70 -1.88 -5.21 -9.98
C GLY A 70 -1.91 -6.51 -9.20
N VAL A 71 -2.80 -7.41 -9.57
CA VAL A 71 -3.01 -8.68 -8.87
C VAL A 71 -3.18 -9.83 -9.87
N ALA A 72 -2.37 -10.87 -9.72
CA ALA A 72 -2.51 -12.09 -10.51
C ALA A 72 -3.70 -12.94 -10.01
N VAL A 73 -4.76 -13.04 -10.82
CA VAL A 73 -5.98 -13.80 -10.52
C VAL A 73 -6.13 -15.05 -11.37
N ALA A 74 -5.33 -15.17 -12.44
CA ALA A 74 -5.09 -16.38 -13.19
C ALA A 74 -3.65 -16.33 -13.76
N PRO A 75 -3.07 -17.44 -14.25
CA PRO A 75 -1.68 -17.45 -14.70
C PRO A 75 -1.32 -16.40 -15.76
N THR A 76 -2.28 -16.00 -16.58
CA THR A 76 -2.07 -14.95 -17.61
C THR A 76 -2.93 -13.71 -17.40
N LYS A 77 -3.65 -13.60 -16.27
CA LYS A 77 -4.60 -12.51 -16.04
C LYS A 77 -4.24 -11.71 -14.79
N ILE A 78 -4.06 -10.42 -15.01
CA ILE A 78 -3.83 -9.44 -13.95
C ILE A 78 -5.02 -8.52 -13.87
N LEU A 79 -5.57 -8.34 -12.68
CA LEU A 79 -6.48 -7.25 -12.39
C LEU A 79 -5.69 -6.01 -11.98
N THR A 80 -6.13 -4.89 -12.45
CA THR A 80 -5.70 -3.54 -12.03
C THR A 80 -6.89 -2.59 -12.19
N VAL A 81 -6.68 -1.31 -11.95
CA VAL A 81 -7.72 -0.29 -12.08
C VAL A 81 -7.63 0.44 -13.42
N ALA A 82 -8.77 0.91 -13.91
CA ALA A 82 -8.90 1.56 -15.22
C ALA A 82 -8.11 2.87 -15.28
N HIS A 83 -8.12 3.66 -14.20
CA HIS A 83 -7.44 4.95 -14.18
C HIS A 83 -5.91 4.82 -14.42
N CYS A 84 -5.27 3.70 -14.03
CA CYS A 84 -3.87 3.43 -14.32
C CYS A 84 -3.55 3.36 -15.82
N LEU A 85 -4.56 3.03 -16.64
CA LEU A 85 -4.42 2.86 -18.09
C LEU A 85 -5.03 4.04 -18.86
N GLY A 86 -5.52 5.04 -18.14
CA GLY A 86 -6.07 6.27 -18.69
C GLY A 86 -5.01 7.21 -19.26
N GLU A 87 -5.44 8.12 -20.12
CA GLU A 87 -4.54 9.09 -20.76
C GLU A 87 -3.88 10.03 -19.76
N GLU A 88 -4.55 10.35 -18.65
CA GLU A 88 -4.01 11.18 -17.60
C GLU A 88 -2.78 10.51 -16.94
N ALA A 89 -2.88 9.22 -16.60
CA ALA A 89 -1.79 8.49 -15.98
C ALA A 89 -0.63 8.21 -16.97
N LEU A 90 -0.96 7.85 -18.22
CA LEU A 90 0.02 7.40 -19.20
C LEU A 90 0.55 8.52 -20.12
N GLY A 91 0.00 9.73 -20.04
CA GLY A 91 0.33 10.84 -20.94
C GLY A 91 -0.11 10.58 -22.39
N GLY A 92 -1.14 9.74 -22.59
CA GLY A 92 -1.72 9.38 -23.87
C GLY A 92 -2.35 7.99 -23.88
N PRO A 93 -2.98 7.58 -25.00
CA PRO A 93 -3.69 6.31 -25.06
C PRO A 93 -2.79 5.11 -24.81
N VAL A 94 -3.26 4.12 -24.05
CA VAL A 94 -2.52 2.91 -23.67
C VAL A 94 -1.97 2.14 -24.89
N SER A 95 -2.64 2.22 -26.04
CA SER A 95 -2.19 1.62 -27.31
C SER A 95 -0.84 2.15 -27.82
N ARG A 96 -0.40 3.32 -27.34
CA ARG A 96 0.91 3.92 -27.65
C ARG A 96 2.01 3.53 -26.68
N VAL A 97 1.70 2.84 -25.58
CA VAL A 97 2.67 2.36 -24.59
C VAL A 97 3.21 1.00 -25.07
N ARG A 98 4.37 1.00 -25.72
CA ARG A 98 4.94 -0.20 -26.36
C ARG A 98 5.66 -1.12 -25.37
N ASP A 99 6.09 -0.59 -24.25
CA ASP A 99 6.87 -1.29 -23.23
C ASP A 99 6.07 -1.58 -21.96
N LEU A 100 4.72 -1.63 -22.04
CA LEU A 100 3.87 -2.00 -20.92
C LEU A 100 4.16 -3.43 -20.44
N ARG A 101 4.59 -3.57 -19.20
CA ARG A 101 4.99 -4.82 -18.56
C ARG A 101 4.37 -5.00 -17.21
N VAL A 102 4.35 -6.24 -16.78
CA VAL A 102 4.06 -6.63 -15.38
C VAL A 102 5.35 -7.19 -14.78
N ILE A 103 5.73 -6.68 -13.62
CA ILE A 103 6.84 -7.17 -12.81
C ILE A 103 6.26 -8.05 -11.71
N ALA A 104 6.68 -9.32 -11.66
CA ALA A 104 6.22 -10.31 -10.69
C ALA A 104 7.41 -10.99 -10.00
N GLY A 105 7.22 -11.40 -8.74
CA GLY A 105 8.25 -12.10 -7.96
C GLY A 105 9.47 -11.22 -7.62
N ARG A 106 9.25 -9.94 -7.36
CA ARG A 106 10.33 -8.96 -7.07
C ARG A 106 9.97 -8.11 -5.86
N ASP A 107 10.78 -8.17 -4.82
CA ASP A 107 10.61 -7.32 -3.63
C ASP A 107 11.04 -5.88 -3.92
N ARG A 108 12.29 -5.71 -4.34
CA ARG A 108 12.88 -4.41 -4.67
C ARG A 108 12.81 -4.17 -6.17
N LEU A 109 12.04 -3.17 -6.60
CA LEU A 109 11.81 -2.91 -8.02
C LEU A 109 13.08 -2.53 -8.80
N SER A 110 14.11 -1.98 -8.13
CA SER A 110 15.41 -1.69 -8.77
C SER A 110 16.25 -2.93 -9.06
N ASP A 111 15.91 -4.08 -8.48
CA ASP A 111 16.63 -5.33 -8.71
C ASP A 111 16.23 -5.95 -10.07
N THR A 112 16.96 -7.00 -10.45
CA THR A 112 16.69 -7.77 -11.67
C THR A 112 16.05 -9.14 -11.39
N THR A 113 15.75 -9.44 -10.12
CA THR A 113 15.07 -10.67 -9.70
C THR A 113 13.63 -10.72 -10.21
N GLY A 114 13.00 -11.90 -10.15
CA GLY A 114 11.63 -12.08 -10.61
C GLY A 114 11.52 -12.04 -12.14
N GLN A 115 10.35 -11.65 -12.63
CA GLN A 115 10.04 -11.66 -14.05
C GLN A 115 9.43 -10.32 -14.50
N GLU A 116 9.83 -9.85 -15.67
CA GLU A 116 9.17 -8.75 -16.37
C GLU A 116 8.47 -9.32 -17.61
N ILE A 117 7.15 -9.36 -17.58
CA ILE A 117 6.34 -10.01 -18.59
C ILE A 117 5.61 -8.95 -19.42
N PRO A 118 5.80 -8.91 -20.76
CA PRO A 118 5.06 -8.01 -21.62
C PRO A 118 3.55 -8.25 -21.51
N VAL A 119 2.78 -7.17 -21.51
CA VAL A 119 1.32 -7.21 -21.66
C VAL A 119 0.99 -7.31 -23.13
N ARG A 120 0.22 -8.37 -23.51
CA ARG A 120 -0.23 -8.61 -24.90
C ARG A 120 -1.66 -8.16 -25.18
N GLY A 121 -2.43 -7.90 -24.12
CA GLY A 121 -3.82 -7.47 -24.23
C GLY A 121 -4.24 -6.66 -23.01
N VAL A 122 -5.02 -5.64 -23.31
CA VAL A 122 -5.60 -4.73 -22.32
C VAL A 122 -7.10 -4.67 -22.56
N TRP A 123 -7.87 -4.86 -21.51
CA TRP A 123 -9.29 -4.56 -21.47
C TRP A 123 -9.55 -3.58 -20.34
N VAL A 124 -10.17 -2.48 -20.63
CA VAL A 124 -10.65 -1.50 -19.66
C VAL A 124 -12.16 -1.61 -19.58
N ASN A 125 -12.71 -1.59 -18.39
CA ASN A 125 -14.16 -1.61 -18.21
C ASN A 125 -14.81 -0.44 -18.98
N PRO A 126 -15.68 -0.71 -19.96
CA PRO A 126 -16.30 0.35 -20.75
C PRO A 126 -17.26 1.22 -19.93
N ALA A 127 -17.69 0.77 -18.76
CA ALA A 127 -18.51 1.53 -17.82
C ALA A 127 -17.67 2.34 -16.79
N TYR A 128 -16.35 2.41 -16.95
CA TYR A 128 -15.52 3.24 -16.10
C TYR A 128 -15.81 4.72 -16.31
N ASP A 129 -16.13 5.41 -15.24
CA ASP A 129 -16.32 6.86 -15.22
C ASP A 129 -15.16 7.55 -14.47
N PRO A 130 -14.27 8.28 -15.18
CA PRO A 130 -13.14 8.94 -14.56
C PRO A 130 -13.51 10.10 -13.61
N ALA A 131 -14.74 10.62 -13.70
CA ALA A 131 -15.18 11.70 -12.81
C ALA A 131 -15.55 11.19 -11.41
N THR A 132 -16.04 9.95 -11.32
CA THR A 132 -16.52 9.35 -10.07
C THR A 132 -15.71 8.13 -9.65
N ASN A 133 -14.81 7.63 -10.49
CA ASN A 133 -14.15 6.33 -10.37
C ASN A 133 -15.11 5.14 -10.27
N ALA A 134 -16.37 5.29 -10.68
CA ALA A 134 -17.28 4.17 -10.79
C ALA A 134 -16.77 3.19 -11.87
N GLY A 135 -16.81 1.88 -11.56
CA GLY A 135 -16.37 0.86 -12.51
C GLY A 135 -14.86 0.82 -12.77
N ASP A 136 -14.04 1.33 -11.86
CA ASP A 136 -12.57 1.44 -12.00
C ASP A 136 -11.90 0.07 -12.02
N LEU A 137 -11.89 -0.58 -13.18
CA LEU A 137 -11.37 -1.92 -13.41
C LEU A 137 -10.73 -2.04 -14.79
N ALA A 138 -9.59 -2.72 -14.84
CA ALA A 138 -8.98 -3.21 -16.06
C ALA A 138 -8.44 -4.64 -15.88
N VAL A 139 -8.37 -5.37 -16.99
CA VAL A 139 -7.81 -6.71 -17.08
C VAL A 139 -6.65 -6.69 -18.07
N LEU A 140 -5.47 -7.09 -17.60
CA LEU A 140 -4.31 -7.27 -18.47
C LEU A 140 -4.12 -8.76 -18.80
N THR A 141 -3.80 -9.05 -20.04
CA THR A 141 -3.40 -10.41 -20.47
C THR A 141 -1.91 -10.43 -20.71
N LEU A 142 -1.22 -11.31 -20.00
CA LEU A 142 0.24 -11.48 -20.11
C LEU A 142 0.62 -12.28 -21.37
N SER A 143 1.79 -12.00 -21.93
CA SER A 143 2.34 -12.73 -23.07
C SER A 143 2.80 -14.16 -22.70
N ARG A 144 3.07 -14.43 -21.43
CA ARG A 144 3.39 -15.75 -20.86
C ARG A 144 2.79 -15.91 -19.47
N ALA A 145 2.58 -17.17 -19.06
CA ALA A 145 1.96 -17.49 -17.78
C ALA A 145 2.91 -17.28 -16.59
N LEU A 146 2.36 -16.82 -15.50
CA LEU A 146 2.93 -16.91 -14.15
C LEU A 146 2.71 -18.34 -13.59
N PRO A 147 3.50 -18.77 -12.59
CA PRO A 147 3.22 -19.97 -11.83
C PRO A 147 1.82 -19.92 -11.21
N GLN A 148 1.14 -21.07 -11.11
CA GLN A 148 -0.17 -21.16 -10.44
C GLN A 148 -0.11 -20.73 -8.97
N SER A 149 1.03 -20.94 -8.30
CA SER A 149 1.28 -20.47 -6.93
C SER A 149 1.30 -18.93 -6.79
N SER A 150 1.37 -18.20 -7.90
CA SER A 150 1.30 -16.73 -7.93
C SER A 150 -0.12 -16.20 -8.11
N VAL A 151 -1.14 -17.04 -8.00
CA VAL A 151 -2.54 -16.65 -8.20
C VAL A 151 -3.27 -16.61 -6.86
N ILE A 152 -4.03 -15.51 -6.63
CA ILE A 152 -4.87 -15.38 -5.43
C ILE A 152 -6.34 -15.67 -5.76
N PRO A 153 -7.07 -16.41 -4.90
CA PRO A 153 -8.52 -16.56 -5.06
C PRO A 153 -9.25 -15.24 -4.78
N MET A 154 -10.28 -14.96 -5.57
CA MET A 154 -11.15 -13.80 -5.42
C MET A 154 -12.33 -14.10 -4.49
N ALA A 155 -12.72 -13.14 -3.66
CA ALA A 155 -13.93 -13.21 -2.84
C ALA A 155 -15.18 -12.99 -3.72
N ARG A 156 -16.21 -13.81 -3.50
CA ARG A 156 -17.51 -13.68 -4.16
C ARG A 156 -18.44 -12.76 -3.36
N ALA A 157 -19.54 -12.35 -3.97
CA ALA A 157 -20.58 -11.62 -3.26
C ALA A 157 -21.07 -12.42 -2.05
N GLY A 158 -21.25 -11.74 -0.90
CA GLY A 158 -21.65 -12.36 0.36
C GLY A 158 -20.52 -13.05 1.15
N ASP A 159 -19.27 -13.06 0.64
CA ASP A 159 -18.13 -13.61 1.38
C ASP A 159 -17.93 -12.87 2.71
N ALA A 160 -17.60 -13.63 3.76
CA ALA A 160 -17.33 -13.07 5.08
C ALA A 160 -16.09 -12.13 5.11
N ALA A 161 -15.24 -12.18 4.10
CA ALA A 161 -14.13 -11.26 3.94
C ALA A 161 -14.55 -9.79 3.74
N TYR A 162 -15.79 -9.54 3.28
CA TYR A 162 -16.36 -8.19 3.11
C TYR A 162 -17.04 -7.64 4.37
N ARG A 163 -17.15 -8.40 5.45
CA ARG A 163 -17.82 -7.92 6.66
C ARG A 163 -17.06 -6.77 7.28
N ALA A 164 -17.77 -5.73 7.68
CA ALA A 164 -17.20 -4.63 8.45
C ALA A 164 -16.45 -5.14 9.71
N GLY A 165 -15.31 -4.55 10.01
CA GLY A 165 -14.40 -4.98 11.07
C GLY A 165 -13.47 -6.12 10.68
N THR A 166 -13.61 -6.73 9.49
CA THR A 166 -12.67 -7.76 9.03
C THR A 166 -11.30 -7.12 8.80
N ALA A 167 -10.27 -7.72 9.42
CA ALA A 167 -8.90 -7.32 9.17
C ALA A 167 -8.49 -7.67 7.73
N ALA A 168 -7.87 -6.71 7.07
CA ALA A 168 -7.37 -6.83 5.71
C ALA A 168 -5.94 -6.29 5.62
N ASP A 169 -5.20 -6.71 4.63
CA ASP A 169 -3.87 -6.20 4.32
C ASP A 169 -3.89 -5.60 2.91
N VAL A 170 -3.41 -4.37 2.77
CA VAL A 170 -3.16 -3.74 1.47
C VAL A 170 -1.68 -3.81 1.14
N TYR A 171 -1.34 -4.03 -0.13
CA TYR A 171 0.05 -4.25 -0.57
C TYR A 171 0.42 -3.33 -1.73
N GLY A 172 1.68 -2.88 -1.73
CA GLY A 172 2.22 -2.14 -2.85
C GLY A 172 3.63 -1.57 -2.63
N TRP A 173 4.09 -0.80 -3.61
CA TRP A 173 5.36 -0.07 -3.63
C TRP A 173 5.15 1.45 -3.68
N GLY A 174 3.98 1.91 -3.29
CA GLY A 174 3.58 3.31 -3.37
C GLY A 174 4.32 4.25 -2.42
N ASP A 175 3.84 5.47 -2.38
CA ASP A 175 4.35 6.52 -1.51
C ASP A 175 4.08 6.16 -0.05
N THR A 176 5.06 6.39 0.77
CA THR A 176 5.12 5.94 2.15
C THR A 176 4.86 7.08 3.14
N THR A 177 4.91 8.29 2.64
CA THR A 177 4.82 9.51 3.45
C THR A 177 3.69 10.44 3.00
N GLY A 178 3.10 10.16 1.81
CA GLY A 178 2.16 11.07 1.15
C GLY A 178 2.85 12.31 0.54
N SER A 179 4.18 12.30 0.43
CA SER A 179 4.99 13.42 -0.07
C SER A 179 5.98 13.05 -1.19
N GLY A 180 5.80 11.89 -1.81
CA GLY A 180 6.62 11.43 -2.93
C GLY A 180 7.79 10.50 -2.55
N THR A 181 7.83 9.98 -1.31
CA THR A 181 8.85 9.01 -0.89
C THR A 181 8.32 7.60 -1.09
N TYR A 182 8.72 6.95 -2.17
CA TYR A 182 8.21 5.63 -2.55
C TYR A 182 8.95 4.49 -1.86
N ALA A 183 8.21 3.40 -1.57
CA ALA A 183 8.76 2.21 -0.97
C ALA A 183 9.85 1.56 -1.86
N PRO A 184 11.05 1.27 -1.32
CA PRO A 184 12.09 0.57 -2.07
C PRO A 184 11.78 -0.93 -2.25
N VAL A 185 10.97 -1.52 -1.38
CA VAL A 185 10.55 -2.94 -1.39
C VAL A 185 9.05 -3.04 -1.25
N LEU A 186 8.47 -4.20 -1.63
CA LEU A 186 7.06 -4.47 -1.40
C LEU A 186 6.72 -4.34 0.09
N ARG A 187 5.58 -3.73 0.36
CA ARG A 187 5.09 -3.52 1.72
C ARG A 187 3.64 -3.89 1.87
N SER A 188 3.22 -4.10 3.11
CA SER A 188 1.81 -4.25 3.46
C SER A 188 1.43 -3.38 4.65
N ALA A 189 0.20 -2.91 4.67
CA ALA A 189 -0.40 -2.28 5.84
C ALA A 189 -1.66 -3.03 6.27
N ARG A 190 -1.79 -3.23 7.58
CA ARG A 190 -3.00 -3.78 8.18
C ARG A 190 -4.05 -2.69 8.32
N VAL A 191 -5.20 -2.91 7.70
CA VAL A 191 -6.39 -2.06 7.74
C VAL A 191 -7.63 -2.88 8.14
N GLN A 192 -8.79 -2.23 8.27
CA GLN A 192 -10.06 -2.91 8.50
C GLN A 192 -11.04 -2.54 7.39
N VAL A 193 -11.84 -3.50 6.96
CA VAL A 193 -13.02 -3.23 6.13
C VAL A 193 -14.00 -2.39 6.95
N LEU A 194 -14.40 -1.25 6.42
CA LEU A 194 -15.33 -0.35 7.09
C LEU A 194 -16.77 -0.56 6.63
N PRO A 195 -17.77 -0.20 7.46
CA PRO A 195 -19.16 -0.22 7.01
C PRO A 195 -19.40 0.74 5.84
N ASP A 196 -20.22 0.34 4.86
CA ASP A 196 -20.57 1.19 3.71
C ASP A 196 -21.16 2.55 4.16
N SER A 197 -21.83 2.60 5.32
CA SER A 197 -22.36 3.84 5.90
C SER A 197 -21.28 4.82 6.38
N GLU A 198 -20.10 4.34 6.79
CA GLU A 198 -18.96 5.20 7.11
C GLU A 198 -18.32 5.75 5.84
N CYS A 199 -18.18 4.89 4.83
CA CYS A 199 -17.65 5.27 3.53
C CYS A 199 -18.52 6.34 2.86
N ALA A 200 -19.85 6.15 2.87
CA ALA A 200 -20.80 7.13 2.34
C ALA A 200 -20.77 8.47 3.09
N ARG A 201 -20.50 8.45 4.40
CA ARG A 201 -20.33 9.70 5.18
C ARG A 201 -19.01 10.40 4.89
N ALA A 202 -17.93 9.65 4.67
CA ALA A 202 -16.62 10.19 4.31
C ALA A 202 -16.64 10.80 2.90
N TYR A 203 -17.42 10.20 1.99
CA TYR A 203 -17.45 10.55 0.56
C TYR A 203 -18.89 10.73 0.06
N PRO A 204 -19.58 11.80 0.52
CA PRO A 204 -21.00 12.04 0.17
C PRO A 204 -21.20 12.60 -1.24
N GLY A 205 -20.13 12.86 -1.98
CA GLY A 205 -20.13 13.52 -3.28
C GLY A 205 -19.39 14.85 -3.26
N GLY A 206 -19.28 15.47 -4.45
CA GLY A 206 -18.58 16.75 -4.61
C GLY A 206 -17.06 16.58 -4.63
N ARG A 207 -16.34 17.50 -4.00
CA ARG A 207 -14.87 17.57 -4.05
C ARG A 207 -14.16 16.40 -3.38
N GLU A 208 -14.79 15.74 -2.42
CA GLU A 208 -14.22 14.60 -1.69
C GLU A 208 -14.42 13.27 -2.42
N GLY A 209 -15.21 13.26 -3.48
CA GLY A 209 -15.58 12.06 -4.24
C GLY A 209 -16.95 11.50 -3.85
N THR A 210 -17.44 10.55 -4.62
CA THR A 210 -18.74 9.88 -4.42
C THR A 210 -18.51 8.40 -4.20
N TYR A 211 -18.86 7.89 -3.01
CA TYR A 211 -18.82 6.47 -2.73
C TYR A 211 -20.06 5.75 -3.24
N ASP A 212 -19.86 4.65 -3.97
CA ASP A 212 -20.91 3.75 -4.43
C ASP A 212 -20.68 2.33 -3.91
N ALA A 213 -21.50 1.91 -2.95
CA ALA A 213 -21.39 0.60 -2.30
C ALA A 213 -21.59 -0.58 -3.27
N SER A 214 -22.23 -0.37 -4.44
CA SER A 214 -22.43 -1.43 -5.42
C SER A 214 -21.13 -1.86 -6.10
N GLY A 215 -20.22 -0.92 -6.34
CA GLY A 215 -18.94 -1.12 -7.02
C GLY A 215 -17.70 -0.92 -6.16
N MET A 216 -17.86 -0.34 -4.99
CA MET A 216 -16.75 0.07 -4.13
C MET A 216 -16.84 -0.57 -2.74
N LEU A 217 -15.72 -0.65 -2.05
CA LEU A 217 -15.64 -0.84 -0.62
C LEU A 217 -14.59 0.11 -0.06
N CYS A 218 -14.65 0.46 1.21
CA CYS A 218 -13.56 1.17 1.82
C CYS A 218 -12.96 0.40 3.00
N ALA A 219 -11.67 0.66 3.22
CA ALA A 219 -10.93 0.12 4.33
C ALA A 219 -9.92 1.17 4.82
N GLY A 220 -9.58 1.10 6.08
CA GLY A 220 -8.64 2.01 6.71
C GLY A 220 -8.35 1.61 8.15
N ASP A 221 -7.46 2.34 8.80
CA ASP A 221 -7.30 2.29 10.24
C ASP A 221 -8.18 3.40 10.84
N PRO A 222 -9.14 3.08 11.74
CA PRO A 222 -9.96 4.10 12.38
C PRO A 222 -9.16 5.17 13.13
N ALA A 223 -7.97 4.81 13.61
CA ALA A 223 -7.04 5.75 14.25
C ALA A 223 -6.19 6.55 13.25
N GLY A 224 -6.31 6.26 11.95
CA GLY A 224 -5.46 6.80 10.91
C GLY A 224 -4.06 6.18 10.89
N GLY A 225 -3.17 6.72 10.05
CA GLY A 225 -1.77 6.33 9.98
C GLY A 225 -1.49 5.04 9.21
N ARG A 226 -2.52 4.37 8.63
CA ARG A 226 -2.35 3.18 7.78
C ARG A 226 -3.30 3.23 6.60
N ASP A 227 -2.74 3.18 5.39
CA ASP A 227 -3.50 3.25 4.16
C ASP A 227 -2.63 2.90 2.94
N ALA A 228 -3.27 2.71 1.78
CA ALA A 228 -2.64 2.80 0.47
C ALA A 228 -2.34 4.26 0.10
N CYS A 229 -1.40 4.49 -0.79
CA CYS A 229 -1.05 5.83 -1.25
C CYS A 229 -0.70 5.84 -2.76
N GLN A 230 -0.21 6.98 -3.28
CA GLN A 230 0.17 7.13 -4.68
C GLN A 230 1.16 6.04 -5.12
N GLY A 231 0.84 5.38 -6.23
CA GLY A 231 1.62 4.25 -6.77
C GLY A 231 1.17 2.87 -6.29
N ASP A 232 0.25 2.78 -5.29
CA ASP A 232 -0.39 1.53 -4.89
C ASP A 232 -1.67 1.23 -5.71
N SER A 233 -2.15 2.19 -6.49
CA SER A 233 -3.34 2.06 -7.37
C SER A 233 -3.32 0.74 -8.15
N GLY A 234 -4.41 -0.02 -8.12
CA GLY A 234 -4.52 -1.34 -8.71
C GLY A 234 -3.96 -2.48 -7.86
N GLY A 235 -3.22 -2.15 -6.80
CA GLY A 235 -2.71 -3.11 -5.83
C GLY A 235 -3.82 -3.79 -5.03
N PRO A 236 -3.53 -4.96 -4.43
CA PRO A 236 -4.52 -5.78 -3.76
C PRO A 236 -4.86 -5.34 -2.33
N LEU A 237 -6.14 -5.42 -2.00
CA LEU A 237 -6.65 -5.52 -0.64
C LEU A 237 -7.07 -6.97 -0.38
N VAL A 238 -6.46 -7.61 0.60
CA VAL A 238 -6.62 -9.03 0.89
C VAL A 238 -7.19 -9.22 2.29
N ALA A 239 -8.25 -10.01 2.41
CA ALA A 239 -8.81 -10.43 3.68
C ALA A 239 -9.11 -11.92 3.65
N ARG A 240 -8.81 -12.63 4.75
CA ARG A 240 -9.05 -14.08 4.88
C ARG A 240 -8.45 -14.91 3.73
N GLY A 241 -7.27 -14.50 3.21
CA GLY A 241 -6.60 -15.17 2.09
C GLY A 241 -7.29 -15.00 0.73
N ARG A 242 -8.18 -14.01 0.57
CA ARG A 242 -8.91 -13.70 -0.66
C ARG A 242 -8.71 -12.26 -1.06
N LEU A 243 -8.61 -12.01 -2.36
CA LEU A 243 -8.68 -10.67 -2.91
C LEU A 243 -10.11 -10.14 -2.76
N ILE A 244 -10.27 -9.00 -2.07
CA ILE A 244 -11.56 -8.34 -1.84
C ILE A 244 -11.65 -6.99 -2.54
N GLY A 245 -10.52 -6.32 -2.80
CA GLY A 245 -10.50 -4.99 -3.39
C GLY A 245 -9.23 -4.72 -4.18
N LEU A 246 -9.31 -3.72 -5.07
CA LEU A 246 -8.16 -3.11 -5.74
C LEU A 246 -8.07 -1.66 -5.29
N VAL A 247 -6.88 -1.21 -4.90
CA VAL A 247 -6.65 0.20 -4.52
C VAL A 247 -7.12 1.11 -5.65
N SER A 248 -8.06 2.01 -5.38
CA SER A 248 -8.63 2.89 -6.40
C SER A 248 -8.38 4.36 -6.08
N TRP A 249 -8.97 4.91 -5.04
CA TRP A 249 -8.86 6.33 -4.73
C TRP A 249 -9.04 6.63 -3.22
N GLY A 250 -8.90 7.91 -2.84
CA GLY A 250 -9.12 8.39 -1.48
C GLY A 250 -8.76 9.88 -1.34
N SER A 251 -9.10 10.48 -0.23
CA SER A 251 -8.77 11.89 0.09
C SER A 251 -7.53 11.96 1.00
N GLY A 252 -6.36 11.93 0.39
CA GLY A 252 -5.07 11.79 1.09
C GLY A 252 -4.75 10.34 1.43
N CYS A 253 -3.75 10.11 2.29
CA CYS A 253 -3.32 8.77 2.67
C CYS A 253 -3.26 8.67 4.19
N GLY A 254 -3.92 7.68 4.79
CA GLY A 254 -3.90 7.39 6.22
C GLY A 254 -4.49 8.48 7.11
N ARG A 255 -5.38 9.30 6.60
CA ARG A 255 -6.04 10.36 7.37
C ARG A 255 -7.24 9.79 8.13
N VAL A 256 -7.38 10.19 9.39
CA VAL A 256 -8.59 9.89 10.17
C VAL A 256 -9.82 10.43 9.45
N GLY A 257 -10.86 9.60 9.30
CA GLY A 257 -12.11 9.97 8.64
C GLY A 257 -12.08 10.02 7.11
N SER A 258 -10.94 9.70 6.48
CA SER A 258 -10.79 9.65 5.01
C SER A 258 -10.20 8.28 4.61
N PRO A 259 -10.97 7.19 4.71
CA PRO A 259 -10.48 5.84 4.41
C PRO A 259 -10.17 5.66 2.92
N GLY A 260 -9.25 4.75 2.60
CA GLY A 260 -9.03 4.34 1.23
C GLY A 260 -10.27 3.69 0.62
N VAL A 261 -10.54 3.99 -0.65
CA VAL A 261 -11.62 3.39 -1.44
C VAL A 261 -11.03 2.44 -2.46
N TYR A 262 -11.65 1.28 -2.57
CA TYR A 262 -11.17 0.16 -3.37
C TYR A 262 -12.29 -0.28 -4.34
N THR A 263 -11.92 -0.67 -5.56
CA THR A 263 -12.85 -1.38 -6.45
C THR A 263 -13.25 -2.70 -5.81
N ARG A 264 -14.53 -2.93 -5.59
CA ARG A 264 -15.06 -4.16 -4.96
C ARG A 264 -14.91 -5.34 -5.92
N VAL A 265 -14.10 -6.34 -5.55
CA VAL A 265 -13.77 -7.45 -6.45
C VAL A 265 -14.99 -8.29 -6.83
N SER A 266 -15.96 -8.48 -5.94
CA SER A 266 -17.20 -9.21 -6.28
C SER A 266 -18.03 -8.53 -7.37
N ALA A 267 -17.96 -7.20 -7.50
CA ALA A 267 -18.55 -6.46 -8.62
C ALA A 267 -17.65 -6.54 -9.87
N ALA A 268 -16.32 -6.40 -9.66
CA ALA A 268 -15.33 -6.47 -10.73
C ALA A 268 -15.40 -7.79 -11.53
N VAL A 269 -15.61 -8.92 -10.85
CA VAL A 269 -15.78 -10.25 -11.51
C VAL A 269 -16.98 -10.25 -12.46
N GLN A 270 -18.09 -9.60 -12.08
CA GLN A 270 -19.28 -9.50 -12.93
C GLN A 270 -19.01 -8.61 -14.16
N TRP A 271 -18.34 -7.47 -13.97
CA TRP A 271 -17.99 -6.57 -15.08
C TRP A 271 -17.01 -7.18 -16.07
N ALA A 272 -16.09 -8.03 -15.59
CA ALA A 272 -15.05 -8.69 -16.39
C ALA A 272 -15.44 -10.12 -16.82
N GLU A 273 -16.73 -10.46 -16.87
CA GLU A 273 -17.18 -11.79 -17.29
C GLU A 273 -16.60 -12.18 -18.65
N GLY A 274 -16.04 -13.38 -18.75
CA GLY A 274 -15.33 -13.86 -19.94
C GLY A 274 -13.98 -13.20 -20.25
N ARG A 275 -13.46 -12.33 -19.37
CA ARG A 275 -12.15 -11.68 -19.52
C ARG A 275 -11.07 -12.22 -18.57
N ILE A 276 -11.50 -12.81 -17.48
CA ILE A 276 -10.64 -13.39 -16.44
C ILE A 276 -10.46 -14.89 -16.67
#